data_085d1ee4757097eef39f72f2f8b71f0b
#
_entry.id   085d1ee4757097eef39f72f2f8b71f0b
#
_cell.length_a   1.000
_cell.length_b   1.000
_cell.length_c   1.000
_cell.angle_alpha   90.00
_cell.angle_beta   90.00
_cell.angle_gamma   90.00
#
_symmetry.space_group_name_H-M   'P 1'
#
loop_
_entity.id
_entity.type
_entity.pdbx_description
1 polymer ?
#
loop_
_entity_poly.entity_id
_entity_poly.type
_entity_poly.pdbx_seq_one_letter_code
_entity_poly.pdbx_strand_id
1 'polypeptide(L)'
;LILTQMAAAEEATVYSVVSTDEKEKLAYEAGATKVFRYGEDLAEQIKAENGGGVDVVYDGVGQDTFAMCLNVTRPRGLVCSFGSASGDVEPFKIQELNAHGALFLTRPSLKHYVATDDEFLMRAQAVARAVEEGTVKIRVHPPYSLENARQALSLIHI
;
A
#
# COMPACT_ATOMS: atom_id res chain seq x y z
N LEU A 1 -6.00 -1.85 -2.95
CA LEU A 1 -7.42 -2.02 -2.54
C LEU A 1 -7.61 -3.04 -1.43
N ILE A 2 -6.94 -4.22 -1.46
CA ILE A 2 -7.08 -5.24 -0.40
C ILE A 2 -6.58 -4.68 0.94
N LEU A 3 -5.37 -4.12 0.97
CA LEU A 3 -4.83 -3.50 2.18
C LEU A 3 -5.71 -2.37 2.73
N THR A 4 -6.30 -1.54 1.84
CA THR A 4 -7.24 -0.49 2.21
C THR A 4 -8.45 -1.05 2.95
N GLN A 5 -9.05 -2.12 2.42
CA GLN A 5 -10.18 -2.80 3.05
C GLN A 5 -9.81 -3.40 4.41
N MET A 6 -8.67 -4.07 4.49
CA MET A 6 -8.19 -4.65 5.75
C MET A 6 -7.94 -3.58 6.82
N ALA A 7 -7.27 -2.49 6.45
CA ALA A 7 -7.01 -1.41 7.39
C ALA A 7 -8.29 -0.69 7.84
N ALA A 8 -9.25 -0.49 6.94
CA ALA A 8 -10.54 0.10 7.26
C ALA A 8 -11.37 -0.82 8.19
N ALA A 9 -11.27 -2.13 8.03
CA ALA A 9 -11.94 -3.11 8.91
C ALA A 9 -11.36 -3.11 10.34
N GLU A 10 -10.10 -2.73 10.50
CA GLU A 10 -9.45 -2.51 11.79
C GLU A 10 -9.68 -1.08 12.35
N GLU A 11 -10.66 -0.37 11.81
CA GLU A 11 -11.05 1.00 12.21
C GLU A 11 -9.92 2.05 12.04
N ALA A 12 -8.93 1.78 11.21
CA ALA A 12 -7.87 2.73 10.92
C ALA A 12 -8.38 3.87 10.02
N THR A 13 -7.88 5.08 10.24
CA THR A 13 -8.03 6.19 9.28
C THR A 13 -7.14 5.93 8.08
N VAL A 14 -7.74 5.60 6.94
CA VAL A 14 -6.99 5.17 5.74
C VAL A 14 -6.93 6.28 4.72
N TYR A 15 -5.71 6.71 4.39
CA TYR A 15 -5.43 7.62 3.28
C TYR A 15 -4.87 6.83 2.09
N SER A 16 -5.47 7.01 0.93
CA SER A 16 -5.01 6.39 -0.30
C SER A 16 -4.49 7.45 -1.28
N VAL A 17 -3.41 7.13 -1.98
CA VAL A 17 -2.85 8.00 -3.04
C VAL A 17 -3.02 7.30 -4.37
N VAL A 18 -3.63 7.99 -5.33
CA VAL A 18 -3.99 7.43 -6.63
C VAL A 18 -3.71 8.39 -7.77
N SER A 19 -3.70 7.88 -9.01
CA SER A 19 -3.39 8.67 -10.21
C SER A 19 -4.59 9.03 -11.08
N THR A 20 -5.77 8.39 -10.88
CA THR A 20 -6.95 8.59 -11.76
C THR A 20 -8.25 8.65 -10.96
N ASP A 21 -9.29 9.26 -11.56
CA ASP A 21 -10.62 9.37 -10.94
C ASP A 21 -11.26 7.98 -10.72
N GLU A 22 -11.01 7.05 -11.63
CA GLU A 22 -11.49 5.68 -11.45
C GLU A 22 -10.86 5.02 -10.21
N LYS A 23 -9.54 5.16 -10.04
CA LYS A 23 -8.85 4.63 -8.86
C LYS A 23 -9.28 5.31 -7.57
N GLU A 24 -9.62 6.60 -7.61
CA GLU A 24 -10.16 7.34 -6.47
C GLU A 24 -11.49 6.74 -6.02
N LYS A 25 -12.43 6.55 -6.95
CA LYS A 25 -13.71 5.90 -6.65
C LYS A 25 -13.49 4.53 -6.02
N LEU A 26 -12.61 3.70 -6.59
CA LEU A 26 -12.28 2.38 -6.05
C LEU A 26 -11.65 2.43 -4.66
N ALA A 27 -10.85 3.45 -4.37
CA ALA A 27 -10.25 3.61 -3.05
C ALA A 27 -11.30 3.95 -1.99
N TYR A 28 -12.25 4.85 -2.31
CA TYR A 28 -13.39 5.13 -1.42
C TYR A 28 -14.30 3.91 -1.23
N GLU A 29 -14.61 3.17 -2.29
CA GLU A 29 -15.37 1.91 -2.22
C GLU A 29 -14.67 0.85 -1.35
N ALA A 30 -13.35 0.89 -1.29
CA ALA A 30 -12.52 0.03 -0.44
C ALA A 30 -12.41 0.50 1.02
N GLY A 31 -13.04 1.62 1.40
CA GLY A 31 -13.04 2.14 2.76
C GLY A 31 -11.95 3.18 3.06
N ALA A 32 -11.33 3.79 2.05
CA ALA A 32 -10.44 4.92 2.29
C ALA A 32 -11.21 6.08 2.90
N THR A 33 -10.70 6.64 4.00
CA THR A 33 -11.26 7.82 4.67
C THR A 33 -11.08 9.07 3.80
N LYS A 34 -9.92 9.17 3.15
CA LYS A 34 -9.61 10.23 2.19
C LYS A 34 -8.70 9.72 1.08
N VAL A 35 -8.85 10.29 -0.10
CA VAL A 35 -8.01 9.97 -1.26
C VAL A 35 -7.31 11.23 -1.72
N PHE A 36 -6.02 11.10 -2.00
CA PHE A 36 -5.15 12.17 -2.51
C PHE A 36 -4.66 11.82 -3.91
N ARG A 37 -4.24 12.85 -4.63
CA ARG A 37 -3.58 12.70 -5.94
C ARG A 37 -2.09 12.92 -5.80
N TYR A 38 -1.31 12.22 -6.62
CA TYR A 38 0.12 12.52 -6.73
C TYR A 38 0.32 13.97 -7.17
N GLY A 39 1.25 14.66 -6.52
CA GLY A 39 1.58 16.06 -6.78
C GLY A 39 2.70 16.52 -5.86
N GLU A 40 3.29 17.68 -6.14
CA GLU A 40 4.44 18.23 -5.40
C GLU A 40 4.09 18.56 -3.93
N ASP A 41 2.87 18.97 -3.67
CA ASP A 41 2.35 19.37 -2.35
C ASP A 41 1.62 18.24 -1.60
N LEU A 42 1.71 17.00 -2.09
CA LEU A 42 1.00 15.85 -1.50
C LEU A 42 1.33 15.64 -0.01
N ALA A 43 2.60 15.78 0.35
CA ALA A 43 3.03 15.60 1.74
C ALA A 43 2.42 16.65 2.68
N GLU A 44 2.38 17.91 2.23
CA GLU A 44 1.74 19.01 2.96
C GLU A 44 0.24 18.80 3.11
N GLN A 45 -0.44 18.36 2.06
CA GLN A 45 -1.87 18.08 2.09
C GLN A 45 -2.20 16.97 3.12
N ILE A 46 -1.44 15.86 3.11
CA ILE A 46 -1.65 14.76 4.06
C ILE A 46 -1.39 15.23 5.50
N LYS A 47 -0.31 15.99 5.73
CA LYS A 47 0.01 16.52 7.06
C LYS A 47 -1.02 17.52 7.57
N ALA A 48 -1.55 18.35 6.70
CA ALA A 48 -2.61 19.31 7.05
C ALA A 48 -3.91 18.59 7.44
N GLU A 49 -4.21 17.47 6.78
CA GLU A 49 -5.43 16.70 7.04
C GLU A 49 -5.44 16.03 8.41
N ASN A 50 -4.30 15.50 8.88
CA ASN A 50 -4.25 14.74 10.13
C ASN A 50 -3.41 15.39 11.23
N GLY A 51 -2.94 16.61 11.03
CA GLY A 51 -2.22 17.38 12.06
C GLY A 51 -0.78 16.98 12.28
N GLY A 52 -0.10 16.29 11.33
CA GLY A 52 1.33 16.08 11.52
C GLY A 52 1.98 14.89 10.81
N GLY A 53 1.24 14.15 10.02
CA GLY A 53 1.74 13.00 9.29
C GLY A 53 1.11 11.68 9.75
N VAL A 54 1.28 10.62 8.98
CA VAL A 54 0.63 9.32 9.22
C VAL A 54 1.51 8.40 10.08
N ASP A 55 0.87 7.50 10.83
CA ASP A 55 1.56 6.52 11.68
C ASP A 55 2.35 5.51 10.86
N VAL A 56 1.75 5.02 9.77
CA VAL A 56 2.32 3.98 8.91
C VAL A 56 2.09 4.33 7.45
N VAL A 57 3.13 4.21 6.64
CA VAL A 57 3.05 4.25 5.19
C VAL A 57 3.32 2.87 4.62
N TYR A 58 2.43 2.38 3.77
CA TYR A 58 2.64 1.18 2.96
C TYR A 58 2.95 1.60 1.52
N ASP A 59 4.19 1.39 1.10
CA ASP A 59 4.67 1.75 -0.24
C ASP A 59 4.93 0.51 -1.10
N GLY A 60 4.16 0.40 -2.19
CA GLY A 60 4.33 -0.63 -3.22
C GLY A 60 4.95 -0.10 -4.52
N VAL A 61 5.23 1.21 -4.58
CA VAL A 61 5.71 1.88 -5.80
C VAL A 61 7.24 1.95 -5.85
N GLY A 62 7.87 2.37 -4.77
CA GLY A 62 9.32 2.33 -4.62
C GLY A 62 10.01 3.64 -5.04
N GLN A 63 10.85 3.60 -6.09
CA GLN A 63 11.73 4.69 -6.49
C GLN A 63 11.03 6.06 -6.52
N ASP A 64 9.87 6.16 -7.18
CA ASP A 64 9.18 7.44 -7.40
C ASP A 64 8.49 7.99 -6.14
N THR A 65 8.23 7.16 -5.15
CA THR A 65 7.41 7.53 -3.97
C THR A 65 8.16 7.52 -2.66
N PHE A 66 9.32 6.90 -2.58
CA PHE A 66 10.04 6.70 -1.32
C PHE A 66 10.32 8.00 -0.55
N ALA A 67 10.80 9.04 -1.23
CA ALA A 67 11.09 10.34 -0.61
C ALA A 67 9.80 10.97 -0.01
N MET A 68 8.69 10.89 -0.73
CA MET A 68 7.39 11.34 -0.25
C MET A 68 6.94 10.52 0.97
N CYS A 69 7.17 9.20 0.97
CA CYS A 69 6.84 8.33 2.11
C CYS A 69 7.56 8.74 3.39
N LEU A 70 8.85 9.11 3.31
CA LEU A 70 9.59 9.66 4.45
C LEU A 70 8.97 10.98 4.93
N ASN A 71 8.58 11.85 3.99
CA ASN A 71 8.03 13.17 4.31
C ASN A 71 6.66 13.10 4.97
N VAL A 72 5.76 12.21 4.55
CA VAL A 72 4.38 12.13 5.10
C VAL A 72 4.30 11.39 6.43
N THR A 73 5.32 10.63 6.78
CA THR A 73 5.34 9.83 8.01
C THR A 73 5.62 10.73 9.22
N ARG A 74 4.81 10.61 10.28
CA ARG A 74 5.05 11.35 11.53
C ARG A 74 6.34 10.92 12.22
N PRO A 75 6.90 11.72 13.13
CA PRO A 75 8.05 11.28 13.94
C PRO A 75 7.80 9.94 14.62
N ARG A 76 8.78 9.04 14.54
CA ARG A 76 8.73 7.66 15.04
C ARG A 76 7.65 6.79 14.38
N GLY A 77 7.18 7.18 13.20
CA GLY A 77 6.27 6.36 12.37
C GLY A 77 7.03 5.31 11.57
N LEU A 78 6.30 4.47 10.87
CA LEU A 78 6.80 3.34 10.11
C LEU A 78 6.61 3.55 8.60
N VAL A 79 7.68 3.36 7.84
CA VAL A 79 7.61 3.20 6.38
C VAL A 79 7.80 1.71 6.05
N CYS A 80 6.79 1.09 5.48
CA CYS A 80 6.78 -0.29 5.01
C CYS A 80 6.88 -0.30 3.48
N SER A 81 8.09 -0.37 2.94
CA SER A 81 8.34 -0.43 1.50
C SER A 81 8.31 -1.88 1.04
N PHE A 82 7.15 -2.35 0.58
CA PHE A 82 6.93 -3.77 0.22
C PHE A 82 6.98 -4.04 -1.29
N GLY A 83 7.02 -3.02 -2.13
CA GLY A 83 7.06 -3.13 -3.59
C GLY A 83 8.05 -2.17 -4.25
N SER A 84 8.26 -2.36 -5.55
CA SER A 84 9.16 -1.55 -6.39
C SER A 84 8.60 -1.42 -7.82
N ALA A 85 7.29 -1.08 -7.94
CA ALA A 85 6.63 -1.01 -9.24
C ALA A 85 7.23 0.04 -10.19
N SER A 86 7.81 1.13 -9.66
CA SER A 86 8.52 2.16 -10.43
C SER A 86 10.05 1.96 -10.49
N GLY A 87 10.56 0.93 -9.82
CA GLY A 87 11.98 0.65 -9.68
C GLY A 87 12.39 0.54 -8.23
N ASP A 88 13.60 0.03 -8.01
CA ASP A 88 14.17 -0.08 -6.67
C ASP A 88 14.55 1.31 -6.15
N VAL A 89 14.39 1.47 -4.83
CA VAL A 89 14.80 2.69 -4.14
C VAL A 89 16.31 2.85 -4.24
N GLU A 90 16.77 4.01 -4.69
CA GLU A 90 18.18 4.35 -4.75
C GLU A 90 18.82 4.30 -3.35
N PRO A 91 20.14 3.98 -3.27
CA PRO A 91 20.85 4.02 -2.00
C PRO A 91 20.70 5.38 -1.34
N PHE A 92 20.29 5.41 -0.07
CA PHE A 92 20.14 6.64 0.70
C PHE A 92 20.93 6.56 2.02
N LYS A 93 21.20 7.72 2.61
CA LYS A 93 21.92 7.79 3.88
C LYS A 93 20.96 7.44 5.02
N ILE A 94 21.36 6.54 5.91
CA ILE A 94 20.54 6.15 7.06
C ILE A 94 20.16 7.34 7.96
N GLN A 95 20.96 8.42 7.94
CA GLN A 95 20.71 9.67 8.65
C GLN A 95 19.40 10.35 8.20
N GLU A 96 18.92 10.07 6.99
CA GLU A 96 17.63 10.57 6.50
C GLU A 96 16.48 10.12 7.39
N LEU A 97 16.53 8.90 7.95
CA LEU A 97 15.52 8.43 8.89
C LEU A 97 15.45 9.31 10.15
N ASN A 98 16.62 9.75 10.63
CA ASN A 98 16.67 10.68 11.77
C ASN A 98 16.18 12.09 11.39
N ALA A 99 16.59 12.59 10.22
CA ALA A 99 16.16 13.90 9.73
C ALA A 99 14.65 14.02 9.56
N HIS A 100 13.97 12.94 9.20
CA HIS A 100 12.51 12.87 9.08
C HIS A 100 11.79 12.49 10.40
N GLY A 101 12.49 12.47 11.54
CA GLY A 101 11.87 12.24 12.85
C GLY A 101 12.09 10.86 13.42
N ALA A 102 13.27 10.27 13.22
CA ALA A 102 13.66 8.95 13.75
C ALA A 102 12.68 7.85 13.31
N LEU A 103 12.44 7.75 11.99
CA LEU A 103 11.50 6.81 11.40
C LEU A 103 11.98 5.37 11.52
N PHE A 104 11.01 4.46 11.58
CA PHE A 104 11.24 3.04 11.32
C PHE A 104 11.08 2.75 9.82
N LEU A 105 11.96 1.91 9.28
CA LEU A 105 11.90 1.47 7.89
C LEU A 105 11.97 -0.05 7.84
N THR A 106 11.06 -0.67 7.11
CA THR A 106 11.10 -2.11 6.83
C THR A 106 10.87 -2.40 5.36
N ARG A 107 11.55 -3.45 4.88
CA ARG A 107 11.37 -4.04 3.54
C ARG A 107 10.94 -5.50 3.69
N PRO A 108 9.65 -5.77 3.94
CA PRO A 108 9.19 -7.12 4.18
C PRO A 108 9.21 -7.97 2.91
N SER A 109 9.46 -9.27 3.09
CA SER A 109 9.29 -10.28 2.05
C SER A 109 8.38 -11.38 2.59
N LEU A 110 7.37 -11.75 1.82
CA LEU A 110 6.37 -12.76 2.22
C LEU A 110 7.02 -14.05 2.74
N LYS A 111 8.12 -14.50 2.10
CA LYS A 111 8.84 -15.72 2.50
C LYS A 111 9.28 -15.74 3.98
N HIS A 112 9.53 -14.57 4.59
CA HIS A 112 9.94 -14.49 5.99
C HIS A 112 8.75 -14.46 6.96
N TYR A 113 7.54 -14.28 6.44
CA TYR A 113 6.30 -14.29 7.20
C TYR A 113 5.50 -15.60 7.06
N VAL A 114 5.91 -16.47 6.14
CA VAL A 114 5.32 -17.81 5.91
C VAL A 114 6.41 -18.88 5.89
N ALA A 115 7.39 -18.75 6.78
CA ALA A 115 8.57 -19.60 6.80
C ALA A 115 8.28 -21.02 7.34
N THR A 116 7.22 -21.17 8.13
CA THR A 116 6.73 -22.45 8.64
C THR A 116 5.31 -22.72 8.14
N ASP A 117 4.91 -24.00 8.14
CA ASP A 117 3.55 -24.40 7.75
C ASP A 117 2.50 -23.74 8.64
N ASP A 118 2.76 -23.60 9.94
CA ASP A 118 1.85 -22.96 10.89
C ASP A 118 1.66 -21.47 10.56
N GLU A 119 2.75 -20.74 10.27
CA GLU A 119 2.69 -19.35 9.86
C GLU A 119 1.95 -19.17 8.53
N PHE A 120 2.20 -20.08 7.57
CA PHE A 120 1.49 -20.07 6.30
C PHE A 120 0.00 -20.32 6.50
N LEU A 121 -0.38 -21.37 7.21
CA LEU A 121 -1.77 -21.73 7.46
C LEU A 121 -2.52 -20.62 8.22
N MET A 122 -1.91 -20.07 9.26
CA MET A 122 -2.51 -18.97 10.03
C MET A 122 -2.87 -17.79 9.12
N ARG A 123 -1.96 -17.35 8.26
CA ARG A 123 -2.17 -16.20 7.38
C ARG A 123 -3.13 -16.50 6.24
N ALA A 124 -3.01 -17.69 5.65
CA ALA A 124 -3.93 -18.15 4.61
C ALA A 124 -5.38 -18.21 5.12
N GLN A 125 -5.57 -18.77 6.32
CA GLN A 125 -6.89 -18.82 6.97
C GLN A 125 -7.43 -17.42 7.33
N ALA A 126 -6.57 -16.48 7.74
CA ALA A 126 -7.00 -15.11 8.01
C ALA A 126 -7.51 -14.42 6.74
N VAL A 127 -6.82 -14.60 5.61
CA VAL A 127 -7.29 -14.06 4.32
C VAL A 127 -8.56 -14.73 3.86
N ALA A 128 -8.65 -16.07 3.96
CA ALA A 128 -9.86 -16.80 3.57
C ALA A 128 -11.08 -16.33 4.37
N ARG A 129 -10.96 -16.21 5.70
CA ARG A 129 -12.02 -15.69 6.56
C ARG A 129 -12.44 -14.28 6.19
N ALA A 130 -11.50 -13.38 5.95
CA ALA A 130 -11.81 -12.00 5.56
C ALA A 130 -12.62 -11.93 4.25
N VAL A 131 -12.38 -12.87 3.32
CA VAL A 131 -13.16 -12.99 2.08
C VAL A 131 -14.54 -13.61 2.35
N GLU A 132 -14.62 -14.68 3.13
CA GLU A 132 -15.88 -15.36 3.49
C GLU A 132 -16.83 -14.44 4.27
N GLU A 133 -16.32 -13.65 5.19
CA GLU A 133 -17.06 -12.67 5.98
C GLU A 133 -17.41 -11.40 5.19
N GLY A 134 -16.87 -11.23 3.98
CA GLY A 134 -17.09 -10.05 3.15
C GLY A 134 -16.32 -8.80 3.57
N THR A 135 -15.41 -8.92 4.54
CA THR A 135 -14.50 -7.84 4.96
C THR A 135 -13.56 -7.44 3.83
N VAL A 136 -13.10 -8.42 3.05
CA VAL A 136 -12.30 -8.20 1.85
C VAL A 136 -13.06 -8.70 0.62
N LYS A 137 -13.32 -7.80 -0.32
CA LYS A 137 -13.91 -8.08 -1.62
C LYS A 137 -12.83 -8.08 -2.69
N ILE A 138 -12.59 -9.24 -3.31
CA ILE A 138 -11.61 -9.38 -4.36
C ILE A 138 -12.26 -9.07 -5.70
N ARG A 139 -11.71 -8.09 -6.43
CA ARG A 139 -12.12 -7.82 -7.81
C ARG A 139 -11.41 -8.80 -8.74
N VAL A 140 -12.18 -9.65 -9.39
CA VAL A 140 -11.67 -10.60 -10.37
C VAL A 140 -12.06 -10.10 -11.76
N HIS A 141 -11.09 -10.01 -12.66
CA HIS A 141 -11.34 -9.69 -14.06
C HIS A 141 -12.12 -10.85 -14.70
N PRO A 142 -13.05 -10.58 -15.64
CA PRO A 142 -13.68 -11.63 -16.42
C PRO A 142 -12.65 -12.57 -17.04
N PRO A 143 -12.91 -13.89 -17.10
CA PRO A 143 -11.95 -14.84 -17.63
C PRO A 143 -11.66 -14.59 -19.11
N TYR A 144 -10.42 -14.75 -19.49
CA TYR A 144 -10.01 -14.77 -20.89
C TYR A 144 -10.02 -16.20 -21.42
N SER A 145 -10.40 -16.38 -22.71
CA SER A 145 -10.15 -17.64 -23.38
C SER A 145 -8.64 -17.85 -23.58
N LEU A 146 -8.23 -19.10 -23.74
CA LEU A 146 -6.81 -19.42 -23.95
C LEU A 146 -6.23 -18.74 -25.21
N GLU A 147 -7.06 -18.58 -26.26
CA GLU A 147 -6.68 -17.87 -27.49
C GLU A 147 -6.32 -16.41 -27.22
N ASN A 148 -6.92 -15.81 -26.20
CA ASN A 148 -6.70 -14.42 -25.78
C ASN A 148 -5.66 -14.27 -24.67
N ALA A 149 -4.87 -15.31 -24.38
CA ALA A 149 -3.84 -15.29 -23.32
C ALA A 149 -2.85 -14.13 -23.48
N ARG A 150 -2.47 -13.79 -24.73
CA ARG A 150 -1.60 -12.63 -25.01
C ARG A 150 -2.22 -11.32 -24.55
N GLN A 151 -3.52 -11.14 -24.75
CA GLN A 151 -4.25 -9.95 -24.31
C GLN A 151 -4.33 -9.90 -22.77
N ALA A 152 -4.61 -11.03 -22.13
CA ALA A 152 -4.62 -11.12 -20.66
C ALA A 152 -3.26 -10.72 -20.07
N LEU A 153 -2.17 -11.21 -20.64
CA LEU A 153 -0.81 -10.88 -20.20
C LEU A 153 -0.44 -9.42 -20.43
N SER A 154 -0.99 -8.77 -21.47
CA SER A 154 -0.71 -7.34 -21.73
C SER A 154 -1.26 -6.41 -20.64
N LEU A 155 -2.25 -6.85 -19.85
CA LEU A 155 -2.80 -6.08 -18.73
C LEU A 155 -1.86 -5.95 -17.53
N ILE A 156 -0.82 -6.79 -17.46
CA ILE A 156 0.19 -6.72 -16.38
C ILE A 156 0.96 -5.38 -16.44
N HIS A 157 1.01 -4.77 -17.62
CA HIS A 157 1.76 -3.53 -17.87
C HIS A 157 0.88 -2.26 -17.86
N ILE A 158 -0.36 -2.39 -17.48
CA ILE A 158 -1.31 -1.29 -17.32
C ILE A 158 -1.48 -1.00 -15.80
#